data_ebb949fa7c247ce7c8d128f3bbdffe00
#
_entry.id   ebb949fa7c247ce7c8d128f3bbdffe00
#
_cell.length_a   1.000
_cell.length_b   1.000
_cell.length_c   1.000
_cell.angle_alpha   90.00
_cell.angle_beta   90.00
_cell.angle_gamma   90.00
#
_symmetry.space_group_name_H-M   'P 1'
#
loop_
_entity.id
_entity.type
_entity.pdbx_description
1 polymer ?
#
loop_
_entity_poly.entity_id
_entity_poly.type
_entity_poly.pdbx_seq_one_letter_code
_entity_poly.pdbx_strand_id
1 'polypeptide(L)'
;MDSGGLADAPADALADSSPDSGATDAGATGPIYPQPGGPPGPGVLPPRVGTASYLGKLAYDDPRIVRDLGFTGVVNGQIIWTFGDTLLQPPDGGAAIPCSTDSAALGDFTHPLEAHDHGVASSGCPREWIPFDTAELANGGGSRFAEGGTNVIEYAPGKGLVWFLKNDRGTGGTGIVGAGVATVTADATGPVAIRGDDTMWNAFEPWWGDVGVTYDALDQNVYVFGHGPGTATLSNYVFLAKVLAANATDVSQYQYWNAATSAWTTQRFANGQLGTLAVSSAQALFPANALGQSNAFWSTYYNTWMFVYGTSFGYSDVMVMTAPKLEGPWTTGFTIASTCPNQMCSAIRYAIAPHPEFDPSGKTLLVTWTDSNAIYGLKIAWQ
;
A
#
# COMPACT_ATOMS: atom_id res chain seq x y z
N MET A 1 4.62 5.05 76.03
CA MET A 1 3.36 5.61 76.52
C MET A 1 2.46 5.66 75.33
N ASP A 2 1.75 4.70 75.29
CA ASP A 2 0.31 4.37 75.33
C ASP A 2 -0.31 4.55 73.97
N SER A 3 -0.70 3.49 73.36
CA SER A 3 -1.75 2.50 73.60
C SER A 3 -3.06 2.87 72.89
N GLY A 4 -3.50 1.98 72.03
CA GLY A 4 -4.89 1.59 71.88
C GLY A 4 -5.64 2.27 70.75
N GLY A 5 -6.36 1.62 69.97
CA GLY A 5 -7.25 0.53 70.08
C GLY A 5 -7.86 0.16 68.76
N LEU A 6 -8.08 -1.11 68.62
CA LEU A 6 -8.93 -1.80 67.65
C LEU A 6 -10.41 -1.47 67.89
N ALA A 7 -11.16 -1.36 66.85
CA ALA A 7 -12.59 -1.77 66.77
C ALA A 7 -13.04 -1.93 65.33
N ASP A 8 -13.21 -3.14 64.93
CA ASP A 8 -14.42 -3.85 64.48
C ASP A 8 -15.15 -3.30 63.25
N ALA A 9 -15.22 -4.20 62.27
CA ALA A 9 -16.14 -4.19 61.17
C ALA A 9 -17.56 -4.51 61.63
N PRO A 10 -18.60 -4.23 60.84
CA PRO A 10 -19.41 -5.34 60.40
C PRO A 10 -19.57 -5.49 58.89
N ALA A 11 -19.73 -6.75 58.56
CA ALA A 11 -20.13 -7.26 57.26
C ALA A 11 -21.64 -6.97 56.99
N ASP A 12 -21.94 -7.15 55.75
CA ASP A 12 -23.22 -7.40 55.10
C ASP A 12 -23.78 -6.25 54.27
N ALA A 13 -23.75 -6.51 52.97
CA ALA A 13 -24.93 -6.49 52.12
C ALA A 13 -24.61 -6.89 50.68
N LEU A 14 -24.96 -8.12 50.36
CA LEU A 14 -25.71 -8.57 49.18
C LEU A 14 -25.38 -7.93 47.83
N ALA A 15 -24.90 -8.84 46.99
CA ALA A 15 -24.89 -8.84 45.52
C ALA A 15 -26.15 -8.22 44.91
N ASP A 16 -25.94 -7.28 44.00
CA ASP A 16 -26.85 -7.00 42.92
C ASP A 16 -26.19 -7.40 41.60
N SER A 17 -26.55 -8.55 41.09
CA SER A 17 -26.17 -9.07 39.80
C SER A 17 -26.99 -8.37 38.73
N SER A 18 -26.50 -7.29 38.19
CA SER A 18 -26.96 -6.78 36.90
C SER A 18 -26.46 -7.70 35.81
N PRO A 19 -27.34 -8.15 34.89
CA PRO A 19 -26.87 -8.97 33.78
C PRO A 19 -25.98 -8.14 32.87
N ASP A 20 -24.77 -8.63 32.75
CA ASP A 20 -23.78 -8.22 31.73
C ASP A 20 -24.53 -8.28 30.37
N SER A 21 -24.84 -7.09 29.83
CA SER A 21 -25.30 -6.96 28.46
C SER A 21 -24.15 -7.37 27.58
N GLY A 22 -24.19 -8.64 27.16
CA GLY A 22 -23.21 -9.20 26.25
C GLY A 22 -22.94 -8.24 25.10
N ALA A 23 -21.77 -7.62 25.12
CA ALA A 23 -21.16 -7.14 23.91
C ALA A 23 -21.04 -8.38 23.02
N THR A 24 -21.88 -8.47 22.00
CA THR A 24 -21.68 -9.41 20.91
C THR A 24 -20.32 -9.09 20.34
N ASP A 25 -19.37 -9.98 20.64
CA ASP A 25 -18.12 -10.07 19.94
C ASP A 25 -18.47 -10.06 18.45
N ALA A 26 -18.25 -8.92 17.79
CA ALA A 26 -18.40 -8.81 16.35
C ALA A 26 -17.29 -9.71 15.82
N GLY A 27 -17.68 -10.94 15.47
CA GLY A 27 -16.77 -11.97 15.02
C GLY A 27 -15.82 -11.39 14.00
N ALA A 28 -14.53 -11.61 14.23
CA ALA A 28 -13.46 -11.20 13.34
C ALA A 28 -13.83 -11.67 11.91
N THR A 29 -14.38 -10.74 11.13
CA THR A 29 -14.55 -10.95 9.70
C THR A 29 -13.14 -11.02 9.14
N GLY A 30 -12.80 -12.14 8.47
CA GLY A 30 -11.53 -12.29 7.79
C GLY A 30 -11.27 -11.13 6.82
N PRO A 31 -10.08 -11.06 6.23
CA PRO A 31 -9.68 -9.93 5.41
C PRO A 31 -10.74 -9.62 4.36
N ILE A 32 -11.20 -8.36 4.31
CA ILE A 32 -12.19 -7.88 3.33
C ILE A 32 -11.59 -7.88 1.92
N TYR A 33 -10.28 -7.98 1.82
CA TYR A 33 -9.54 -8.03 0.56
C TYR A 33 -9.90 -9.32 -0.20
N PRO A 34 -10.32 -9.23 -1.48
CA PRO A 34 -10.67 -10.41 -2.27
C PRO A 34 -9.53 -11.42 -2.33
N GLN A 35 -9.85 -12.68 -2.07
CA GLN A 35 -8.89 -13.76 -1.99
C GLN A 35 -9.26 -14.92 -2.92
N PRO A 36 -8.28 -15.67 -3.49
CA PRO A 36 -8.56 -16.89 -4.22
C PRO A 36 -9.18 -17.97 -3.31
N GLY A 37 -9.81 -18.97 -3.94
CA GLY A 37 -10.40 -20.12 -3.22
C GLY A 37 -11.90 -20.01 -2.94
N GLY A 38 -12.53 -18.87 -3.25
CA GLY A 38 -13.99 -18.72 -3.22
C GLY A 38 -14.68 -19.39 -4.43
N PRO A 39 -16.01 -19.41 -4.45
CA PRO A 39 -16.75 -19.90 -5.62
C PRO A 39 -16.43 -19.05 -6.84
N PRO A 40 -16.34 -19.66 -8.06
CA PRO A 40 -16.08 -18.90 -9.27
C PRO A 40 -17.13 -17.81 -9.51
N GLY A 41 -16.64 -16.61 -9.83
CA GLY A 41 -17.49 -15.51 -10.27
C GLY A 41 -18.07 -15.74 -11.66
N PRO A 42 -19.08 -14.94 -12.07
CA PRO A 42 -19.76 -15.08 -13.35
C PRO A 42 -19.01 -14.48 -14.53
N GLY A 43 -17.90 -13.76 -14.29
CA GLY A 43 -17.16 -13.07 -15.34
C GLY A 43 -16.44 -14.02 -16.30
N VAL A 44 -16.40 -13.63 -17.56
CA VAL A 44 -15.75 -14.41 -18.63
C VAL A 44 -14.51 -13.64 -19.11
N LEU A 45 -13.38 -14.32 -19.14
CA LEU A 45 -12.13 -13.75 -19.65
C LEU A 45 -12.13 -13.64 -21.19
N PRO A 46 -11.46 -12.63 -21.78
CA PRO A 46 -10.78 -11.52 -21.10
C PRO A 46 -11.76 -10.54 -20.45
N PRO A 47 -11.32 -9.77 -19.43
CA PRO A 47 -12.17 -8.77 -18.77
C PRO A 47 -12.71 -7.75 -19.79
N ARG A 48 -13.97 -7.36 -19.62
CA ARG A 48 -14.62 -6.36 -20.48
C ARG A 48 -15.21 -5.25 -19.64
N VAL A 49 -14.91 -4.02 -20.01
CA VAL A 49 -15.49 -2.84 -19.36
C VAL A 49 -16.92 -2.65 -19.83
N GLY A 50 -17.87 -2.64 -18.93
CA GLY A 50 -19.24 -2.22 -19.15
C GLY A 50 -19.36 -0.71 -19.13
N THR A 51 -18.92 -0.09 -18.02
CA THR A 51 -18.85 1.37 -17.88
C THR A 51 -17.59 1.76 -17.12
N ALA A 52 -17.07 2.95 -17.41
CA ALA A 52 -16.05 3.63 -16.62
C ALA A 52 -16.60 5.01 -16.25
N SER A 53 -16.81 5.25 -14.96
CA SER A 53 -17.41 6.47 -14.44
C SER A 53 -16.38 7.25 -13.63
N TYR A 54 -16.08 8.48 -14.07
CA TYR A 54 -15.21 9.39 -13.32
C TYR A 54 -15.91 9.87 -12.06
N LEU A 55 -15.25 9.76 -10.91
CA LEU A 55 -15.83 10.09 -9.60
C LEU A 55 -15.35 11.44 -9.06
N GLY A 56 -14.24 11.95 -9.55
CA GLY A 56 -13.68 13.21 -9.09
C GLY A 56 -12.41 13.05 -8.27
N LYS A 57 -12.11 14.07 -7.47
CA LYS A 57 -10.92 14.16 -6.64
C LYS A 57 -11.18 13.56 -5.25
N LEU A 58 -10.17 12.90 -4.68
CA LEU A 58 -10.16 12.48 -3.28
C LEU A 58 -10.27 13.70 -2.35
N ALA A 59 -11.22 13.65 -1.42
CA ALA A 59 -11.45 14.69 -0.43
C ALA A 59 -10.73 14.39 0.88
N TYR A 60 -10.23 15.42 1.53
CA TYR A 60 -9.59 15.38 2.83
C TYR A 60 -10.34 16.26 3.83
N ASP A 61 -10.18 16.03 5.13
CA ASP A 61 -10.78 16.86 6.18
C ASP A 61 -10.37 18.33 6.07
N ASP A 62 -9.11 18.59 5.74
CA ASP A 62 -8.65 19.93 5.37
C ASP A 62 -8.46 20.00 3.85
N PRO A 63 -9.29 20.81 3.11
CA PRO A 63 -9.20 20.90 1.66
C PRO A 63 -7.91 21.53 1.14
N ARG A 64 -7.08 22.11 2.03
CA ARG A 64 -5.76 22.64 1.68
C ARG A 64 -4.69 21.55 1.60
N ILE A 65 -4.95 20.36 2.11
CA ILE A 65 -4.02 19.26 1.98
C ILE A 65 -4.02 18.75 0.53
N VAL A 66 -2.82 18.55 0.00
CA VAL A 66 -2.58 17.90 -1.29
C VAL A 66 -1.55 16.80 -1.10
N ARG A 67 -1.76 15.69 -1.81
CA ARG A 67 -0.99 14.46 -1.66
C ARG A 67 -0.78 13.78 -2.98
N ASP A 68 0.22 12.94 -3.05
CA ASP A 68 0.41 12.00 -4.14
C ASP A 68 0.29 10.54 -3.68
N LEU A 69 0.43 9.61 -4.62
CA LEU A 69 0.24 8.17 -4.53
C LEU A 69 -1.22 7.76 -4.34
N GLY A 70 -1.73 7.59 -3.12
CA GLY A 70 -3.12 7.21 -2.85
C GLY A 70 -3.39 5.72 -3.06
N PHE A 71 -2.69 4.89 -2.32
CA PHE A 71 -2.99 3.46 -2.21
C PHE A 71 -3.87 3.19 -1.01
N THR A 72 -4.47 2.01 -0.95
CA THR A 72 -5.28 1.60 0.19
C THR A 72 -4.93 0.18 0.64
N GLY A 73 -5.44 -0.16 1.78
CA GLY A 73 -5.56 -1.51 2.30
C GLY A 73 -6.52 -1.54 3.47
N VAL A 74 -6.79 -2.72 3.99
CA VAL A 74 -7.68 -2.90 5.13
C VAL A 74 -6.93 -3.58 6.25
N VAL A 75 -7.01 -3.02 7.47
CA VAL A 75 -6.49 -3.65 8.68
C VAL A 75 -7.54 -3.49 9.77
N ASN A 76 -7.87 -4.58 10.45
CA ASN A 76 -8.89 -4.59 11.52
C ASN A 76 -10.22 -3.97 11.08
N GLY A 77 -10.62 -4.20 9.84
CA GLY A 77 -11.84 -3.64 9.26
C GLY A 77 -11.80 -2.14 8.96
N GLN A 78 -10.67 -1.47 9.14
CA GLN A 78 -10.46 -0.08 8.79
C GLN A 78 -9.78 0.04 7.43
N ILE A 79 -10.34 0.85 6.52
CA ILE A 79 -9.63 1.23 5.30
C ILE A 79 -8.54 2.22 5.69
N ILE A 80 -7.33 1.97 5.22
CA ILE A 80 -6.18 2.84 5.39
C ILE A 80 -5.79 3.36 4.01
N TRP A 81 -5.83 4.67 3.82
CA TRP A 81 -5.18 5.35 2.72
C TRP A 81 -3.72 5.60 3.06
N THR A 82 -2.82 5.32 2.15
CA THR A 82 -1.39 5.67 2.24
C THR A 82 -1.03 6.65 1.15
N PHE A 83 -0.18 7.60 1.50
CA PHE A 83 0.21 8.70 0.63
C PHE A 83 1.73 8.88 0.66
N GLY A 84 2.26 9.47 -0.39
CA GLY A 84 3.63 9.97 -0.43
C GLY A 84 3.70 11.43 0.05
N ASP A 85 4.36 12.28 -0.73
CA ASP A 85 4.55 13.68 -0.38
C ASP A 85 3.22 14.36 -0.04
N THR A 86 3.16 14.89 1.18
CA THR A 86 2.01 15.58 1.73
C THR A 86 2.34 17.05 1.95
N LEU A 87 1.56 17.92 1.35
CA LEU A 87 1.77 19.36 1.36
C LEU A 87 0.52 20.08 1.88
N LEU A 88 0.72 21.25 2.48
CA LEU A 88 -0.35 22.18 2.88
C LEU A 88 -0.33 23.40 1.96
N GLN A 89 -1.42 23.65 1.26
CA GLN A 89 -1.60 24.85 0.43
C GLN A 89 -1.97 26.05 1.31
N PRO A 90 -1.19 27.14 1.28
CA PRO A 90 -1.56 28.35 2.01
C PRO A 90 -2.84 28.96 1.45
N PRO A 91 -3.67 29.61 2.31
CA PRO A 91 -4.95 30.20 1.87
C PRO A 91 -4.77 31.42 0.93
N ASP A 92 -3.61 32.02 0.90
CA ASP A 92 -3.25 33.15 0.02
C ASP A 92 -2.75 32.72 -1.36
N GLY A 93 -2.71 31.39 -1.63
CA GLY A 93 -2.21 30.85 -2.90
C GLY A 93 -0.68 30.88 -3.01
N GLY A 94 0.03 31.05 -1.90
CA GLY A 94 1.49 30.94 -1.84
C GLY A 94 2.02 29.55 -2.17
N ALA A 95 3.34 29.38 -2.11
CA ALA A 95 3.96 28.08 -2.32
C ALA A 95 3.50 27.06 -1.27
N ALA A 96 3.23 25.86 -1.71
CA ALA A 96 2.83 24.77 -0.82
C ALA A 96 3.92 24.49 0.23
N ILE A 97 3.50 24.23 1.46
CA ILE A 97 4.37 23.96 2.61
C ILE A 97 4.51 22.44 2.76
N PRO A 98 5.73 21.87 2.70
CA PRO A 98 5.94 20.46 2.99
C PRO A 98 5.47 20.11 4.41
N CYS A 99 4.64 19.07 4.54
CA CYS A 99 4.15 18.55 5.82
C CYS A 99 4.90 17.29 6.23
N SER A 100 4.78 16.27 5.40
CA SER A 100 5.39 14.94 5.61
C SER A 100 5.79 14.34 4.28
N THR A 101 6.69 13.38 4.31
CA THR A 101 7.17 12.67 3.12
C THR A 101 6.36 11.41 2.85
N ASP A 102 5.62 10.97 3.85
CA ASP A 102 4.54 9.99 3.77
C ASP A 102 3.47 10.33 4.80
N SER A 103 2.26 9.87 4.58
CA SER A 103 1.18 10.00 5.56
C SER A 103 0.14 8.92 5.36
N ALA A 104 -0.73 8.72 6.36
CA ALA A 104 -1.86 7.82 6.24
C ALA A 104 -3.14 8.47 6.80
N ALA A 105 -4.29 8.02 6.29
CA ALA A 105 -5.61 8.44 6.74
C ALA A 105 -6.56 7.24 6.77
N LEU A 106 -7.65 7.33 7.52
CA LEU A 106 -8.73 6.34 7.44
C LEU A 106 -9.67 6.67 6.28
N GLY A 107 -10.16 5.65 5.60
CA GLY A 107 -11.18 5.74 4.56
C GLY A 107 -12.55 5.29 5.04
N ASP A 108 -13.56 5.51 4.18
CA ASP A 108 -14.93 5.07 4.40
C ASP A 108 -15.38 4.17 3.24
N PHE A 109 -15.89 2.97 3.55
CA PHE A 109 -16.41 2.04 2.54
C PHE A 109 -17.60 2.60 1.74
N THR A 110 -18.37 3.52 2.33
CA THR A 110 -19.53 4.13 1.69
C THR A 110 -19.19 5.38 0.88
N HIS A 111 -18.08 6.03 1.21
CA HIS A 111 -17.57 7.23 0.55
C HIS A 111 -16.13 6.99 0.06
N PRO A 112 -15.96 6.25 -1.04
CA PRO A 112 -14.67 5.69 -1.43
C PRO A 112 -13.62 6.74 -1.87
N LEU A 113 -13.99 8.00 -2.02
CA LEU A 113 -13.07 9.11 -2.27
C LEU A 113 -13.06 10.14 -1.13
N GLU A 114 -13.12 9.65 0.12
CA GLU A 114 -12.93 10.44 1.32
C GLU A 114 -11.82 9.82 2.18
N ALA A 115 -10.95 10.67 2.72
CA ALA A 115 -9.85 10.27 3.59
C ALA A 115 -9.81 11.20 4.81
N HIS A 116 -9.84 10.59 5.99
CA HIS A 116 -9.95 11.26 7.28
C HIS A 116 -8.62 11.18 8.04
N ASP A 117 -8.01 12.32 8.27
CA ASP A 117 -6.69 12.40 8.88
C ASP A 117 -6.71 12.11 10.38
N HIS A 118 -5.73 11.34 10.82
CA HIS A 118 -5.45 11.09 12.22
C HIS A 118 -4.02 11.54 12.55
N GLY A 119 -3.85 12.12 13.76
CA GLY A 119 -2.52 12.56 14.20
C GLY A 119 -2.02 13.81 13.47
N VAL A 120 -2.92 14.77 13.20
CA VAL A 120 -2.56 16.07 12.63
C VAL A 120 -1.77 16.90 13.66
N ALA A 121 -0.68 17.52 13.22
CA ALA A 121 0.10 18.44 14.05
C ALA A 121 -0.66 19.77 14.30
N SER A 122 -0.22 20.56 15.27
CA SER A 122 -0.80 21.88 15.56
C SER A 122 -0.71 22.88 14.40
N SER A 123 0.19 22.63 13.45
CA SER A 123 0.29 23.38 12.19
C SER A 123 -0.84 23.09 11.18
N GLY A 124 -1.64 22.05 11.40
CA GLY A 124 -2.59 21.52 10.43
C GLY A 124 -1.99 20.47 9.48
N CYS A 125 -0.72 20.17 9.61
CA CYS A 125 -0.03 19.19 8.79
C CYS A 125 -0.25 17.75 9.27
N PRO A 126 -0.62 16.80 8.39
CA PRO A 126 -0.51 15.37 8.68
C PRO A 126 0.93 14.99 9.00
N ARG A 127 1.07 14.05 9.95
CA ARG A 127 2.40 13.61 10.42
C ARG A 127 2.94 12.52 9.52
N GLU A 128 4.27 12.34 9.58
CA GLU A 128 4.92 11.14 9.06
C GLU A 128 4.27 9.90 9.67
N TRP A 129 3.94 8.94 8.82
CA TRP A 129 3.29 7.70 9.24
C TRP A 129 4.30 6.57 9.44
N ILE A 130 5.22 6.39 8.51
CA ILE A 130 6.34 5.46 8.66
C ILE A 130 7.46 6.24 9.37
N PRO A 131 7.80 5.89 10.63
CA PRO A 131 8.71 6.71 11.42
C PRO A 131 10.15 6.66 10.90
N PHE A 132 10.84 7.79 10.92
CA PHE A 132 12.29 7.83 10.71
C PHE A 132 13.02 7.11 11.84
N ASP A 133 14.09 6.40 11.52
CA ASP A 133 14.98 5.83 12.52
C ASP A 133 15.87 6.89 13.20
N THR A 134 16.61 6.49 14.23
CA THR A 134 17.47 7.42 14.99
C THR A 134 18.58 8.03 14.14
N ALA A 135 19.13 7.29 13.18
CA ALA A 135 20.21 7.77 12.31
C ALA A 135 19.65 8.76 11.27
N GLU A 136 18.47 8.51 10.73
CA GLU A 136 17.78 9.41 9.83
C GLU A 136 17.42 10.72 10.52
N LEU A 137 16.85 10.66 11.71
CA LEU A 137 16.53 11.84 12.52
C LEU A 137 17.77 12.68 12.80
N ALA A 138 18.90 12.04 13.17
CA ALA A 138 20.18 12.72 13.41
C ALA A 138 20.76 13.36 12.13
N ASN A 139 20.37 12.90 10.96
CA ASN A 139 20.86 13.36 9.66
C ASN A 139 19.85 14.20 8.86
N GLY A 140 18.83 14.75 9.51
CA GLY A 140 17.89 15.69 8.90
C GLY A 140 16.45 15.21 8.79
N GLY A 141 16.15 13.94 9.11
CA GLY A 141 14.78 13.39 9.06
C GLY A 141 14.07 13.74 7.76
N GLY A 142 12.81 14.17 7.82
CA GLY A 142 11.99 14.52 6.65
C GLY A 142 12.50 15.68 5.81
N SER A 143 13.48 16.47 6.27
CA SER A 143 14.14 17.47 5.43
C SER A 143 15.15 16.85 4.45
N ARG A 144 15.54 15.60 4.68
CA ARG A 144 16.50 14.86 3.85
C ARG A 144 15.93 13.55 3.32
N PHE A 145 15.28 12.78 4.19
CA PHE A 145 14.79 11.45 3.82
C PHE A 145 13.28 11.48 3.53
N ALA A 146 12.86 10.57 2.70
CA ALA A 146 11.45 10.28 2.47
C ALA A 146 11.25 8.78 2.55
N GLU A 147 10.22 8.38 3.33
CA GLU A 147 9.79 7.00 3.46
C GLU A 147 8.45 6.87 2.74
N GLY A 148 8.41 6.26 1.57
CA GLY A 148 7.18 6.13 0.78
C GLY A 148 6.63 4.72 0.85
N GLY A 149 5.43 4.54 1.42
CA GLY A 149 4.71 3.26 1.43
C GLY A 149 3.75 3.14 0.25
N THR A 150 3.49 1.90 -0.19
CA THR A 150 2.43 1.57 -1.12
C THR A 150 1.19 1.04 -0.38
N ASN A 151 0.48 0.07 -0.94
CA ASN A 151 -0.71 -0.48 -0.29
C ASN A 151 -0.39 -1.29 0.98
N VAL A 152 -1.33 -1.26 1.92
CA VAL A 152 -1.29 -2.06 3.14
C VAL A 152 -1.98 -3.40 2.89
N ILE A 153 -1.47 -4.47 3.49
CA ILE A 153 -2.14 -5.75 3.51
C ILE A 153 -2.38 -6.21 4.95
N GLU A 154 -3.49 -6.89 5.22
CA GLU A 154 -3.72 -7.63 6.46
C GLU A 154 -3.51 -9.12 6.19
N TYR A 155 -2.65 -9.77 6.97
CA TYR A 155 -2.37 -11.22 6.83
C TYR A 155 -2.93 -12.05 7.98
N ALA A 156 -3.28 -11.41 9.09
CA ALA A 156 -4.01 -12.00 10.21
C ALA A 156 -4.81 -10.89 10.90
N PRO A 157 -5.91 -11.19 11.61
CA PRO A 157 -6.76 -10.18 12.22
C PRO A 157 -5.99 -9.13 13.01
N GLY A 158 -6.10 -7.86 12.62
CA GLY A 158 -5.42 -6.72 13.21
C GLY A 158 -3.91 -6.64 12.96
N LYS A 159 -3.36 -7.51 12.10
CA LYS A 159 -1.92 -7.54 11.76
C LYS A 159 -1.70 -7.18 10.30
N GLY A 160 -1.29 -5.96 10.07
CA GLY A 160 -0.98 -5.43 8.76
C GLY A 160 0.52 -5.32 8.48
N LEU A 161 0.84 -5.14 7.21
CA LEU A 161 2.18 -4.88 6.70
C LEU A 161 2.11 -3.80 5.62
N VAL A 162 3.17 -2.99 5.55
CA VAL A 162 3.43 -2.06 4.45
C VAL A 162 4.90 -2.12 4.07
N TRP A 163 5.19 -2.11 2.78
CA TRP A 163 6.55 -1.94 2.26
C TRP A 163 6.78 -0.48 1.99
N PHE A 164 7.98 0.00 2.26
CA PHE A 164 8.36 1.38 2.03
C PHE A 164 9.71 1.49 1.31
N LEU A 165 9.85 2.55 0.55
CA LEU A 165 11.14 2.97 0.00
C LEU A 165 11.75 4.05 0.87
N LYS A 166 13.06 3.96 1.07
CA LYS A 166 13.87 5.02 1.65
C LYS A 166 14.56 5.81 0.53
N ASN A 167 14.26 7.10 0.48
CA ASN A 167 14.80 8.01 -0.52
C ASN A 167 15.64 9.08 0.17
N ASP A 168 16.94 9.19 -0.18
CA ASP A 168 17.81 10.28 0.25
C ASP A 168 17.71 11.45 -0.72
N ARG A 169 16.99 12.50 -0.34
CA ARG A 169 16.73 13.74 -1.08
C ARG A 169 17.69 14.88 -0.68
N GLY A 170 18.65 14.62 0.22
CA GLY A 170 19.61 15.62 0.71
C GLY A 170 20.57 16.09 -0.37
N THR A 171 21.36 17.11 -0.03
CA THR A 171 22.42 17.63 -0.92
C THR A 171 23.43 16.51 -1.22
N GLY A 172 23.53 16.12 -2.46
CA GLY A 172 24.32 14.96 -2.88
C GLY A 172 23.63 13.61 -2.64
N GLY A 173 22.34 13.63 -2.29
CA GLY A 173 21.51 12.44 -2.16
C GLY A 173 21.45 11.66 -3.48
N THR A 174 21.33 10.35 -3.37
CA THR A 174 21.41 9.41 -4.50
C THR A 174 20.03 8.89 -4.94
N GLY A 175 18.95 9.43 -4.39
CA GLY A 175 17.60 8.93 -4.63
C GLY A 175 17.27 7.71 -3.74
N ILE A 176 16.64 6.69 -4.30
CA ILE A 176 16.28 5.48 -3.55
C ILE A 176 17.54 4.76 -3.03
N VAL A 177 17.67 4.67 -1.72
CA VAL A 177 18.82 4.05 -1.04
C VAL A 177 18.49 2.68 -0.44
N GLY A 178 17.21 2.32 -0.40
CA GLY A 178 16.80 1.00 0.07
C GLY A 178 15.29 0.84 0.12
N ALA A 179 14.87 -0.34 0.55
CA ALA A 179 13.48 -0.68 0.83
C ALA A 179 13.37 -1.44 2.16
N GLY A 180 12.25 -1.30 2.83
CA GLY A 180 11.98 -1.96 4.11
C GLY A 180 10.54 -2.35 4.29
N VAL A 181 10.23 -2.91 5.46
CA VAL A 181 8.87 -3.35 5.85
C VAL A 181 8.54 -2.78 7.22
N ALA A 182 7.33 -2.26 7.35
CA ALA A 182 6.77 -1.87 8.63
C ALA A 182 5.53 -2.73 8.94
N THR A 183 5.33 -3.05 10.22
CA THR A 183 4.08 -3.65 10.69
C THR A 183 3.05 -2.55 10.89
N VAL A 184 1.78 -2.90 10.63
CA VAL A 184 0.66 -1.95 10.70
C VAL A 184 -0.42 -2.50 11.61
N THR A 185 -0.92 -1.63 12.48
CA THR A 185 -2.17 -1.83 13.22
C THR A 185 -3.10 -0.67 12.96
N ALA A 186 -4.40 -0.89 13.08
CA ALA A 186 -5.39 0.17 12.93
C ALA A 186 -6.56 -0.02 13.90
N ASP A 187 -7.04 1.10 14.42
CA ASP A 187 -8.28 1.21 15.18
C ASP A 187 -8.94 2.57 14.90
N ALA A 188 -9.97 2.92 15.66
CA ALA A 188 -10.68 4.18 15.48
C ALA A 188 -9.83 5.43 15.76
N THR A 189 -8.64 5.29 16.35
CA THR A 189 -7.71 6.40 16.59
C THR A 189 -6.74 6.62 15.44
N GLY A 190 -6.74 5.74 14.46
CA GLY A 190 -5.97 5.82 13.23
C GLY A 190 -5.00 4.66 13.02
N PRO A 191 -4.36 4.60 11.85
CA PRO A 191 -3.36 3.60 11.54
C PRO A 191 -2.01 3.94 12.17
N VAL A 192 -1.33 2.92 12.71
CA VAL A 192 0.01 3.02 13.29
C VAL A 192 0.94 2.09 12.53
N ALA A 193 2.04 2.64 11.99
CA ALA A 193 3.13 1.87 11.40
C ALA A 193 4.32 1.80 12.37
N ILE A 194 4.90 0.62 12.48
CA ILE A 194 6.10 0.36 13.28
C ILE A 194 7.10 -0.33 12.37
N ARG A 195 8.16 0.37 11.99
CA ARG A 195 9.27 -0.23 11.27
C ARG A 195 10.30 -0.79 12.26
N GLY A 196 11.01 -1.82 11.80
CA GLY A 196 12.22 -2.28 12.47
C GLY A 196 13.37 -1.27 12.31
N ASP A 197 14.57 -1.78 12.33
CA ASP A 197 15.77 -0.99 12.02
C ASP A 197 15.77 -0.50 10.56
N ASP A 198 16.91 -0.18 10.02
CA ASP A 198 17.13 0.36 8.68
C ASP A 198 16.49 -0.51 7.56
N THR A 199 16.76 -0.18 6.33
CA THR A 199 16.26 -0.90 5.14
C THR A 199 16.70 -2.36 5.11
N MET A 200 15.83 -3.25 4.64
CA MET A 200 16.11 -4.68 4.47
C MET A 200 16.86 -4.95 3.15
N TRP A 201 16.64 -4.10 2.15
CA TRP A 201 17.30 -4.13 0.85
C TRP A 201 17.97 -2.79 0.60
N ASN A 202 19.07 -2.82 -0.14
CA ASN A 202 19.87 -1.64 -0.41
C ASN A 202 19.65 -1.10 -1.84
N ALA A 203 20.31 0.00 -2.19
CA ALA A 203 20.15 0.70 -3.45
C ALA A 203 20.51 -0.13 -4.71
N PHE A 204 21.23 -1.25 -4.57
CA PHE A 204 21.65 -2.10 -5.69
C PHE A 204 20.68 -3.23 -5.99
N GLU A 205 19.61 -3.32 -5.23
CA GLU A 205 18.56 -4.34 -5.34
C GLU A 205 17.29 -3.73 -5.92
N PRO A 206 16.36 -4.55 -6.44
CA PRO A 206 15.05 -4.04 -6.82
C PRO A 206 14.37 -3.29 -5.67
N TRP A 207 13.62 -2.28 -6.00
CA TRP A 207 12.88 -1.44 -5.06
C TRP A 207 11.63 -2.18 -4.58
N TRP A 208 11.85 -3.15 -3.71
CA TRP A 208 10.80 -4.08 -3.28
C TRP A 208 9.64 -3.36 -2.60
N GLY A 209 8.45 -3.53 -3.17
CA GLY A 209 7.20 -2.96 -2.69
C GLY A 209 6.81 -1.63 -3.32
N ASP A 210 7.66 -0.96 -4.13
CA ASP A 210 7.31 0.32 -4.73
C ASP A 210 6.25 0.23 -5.83
N VAL A 211 6.12 -0.93 -6.46
CA VAL A 211 5.04 -1.19 -7.40
C VAL A 211 3.76 -1.55 -6.65
N GLY A 212 3.86 -2.39 -5.64
CA GLY A 212 2.75 -2.81 -4.80
C GLY A 212 2.99 -4.18 -4.17
N VAL A 213 2.08 -4.60 -3.30
CA VAL A 213 2.15 -5.89 -2.63
C VAL A 213 0.77 -6.55 -2.63
N THR A 214 0.74 -7.89 -2.64
CA THR A 214 -0.51 -8.62 -2.50
C THR A 214 -0.34 -9.86 -1.63
N TYR A 215 -1.35 -10.17 -0.85
CA TYR A 215 -1.38 -11.35 0.02
C TYR A 215 -2.23 -12.44 -0.65
N ASP A 216 -1.69 -13.65 -0.70
CA ASP A 216 -2.44 -14.84 -1.10
C ASP A 216 -2.71 -15.70 0.13
N ALA A 217 -3.96 -15.76 0.55
CA ALA A 217 -4.35 -16.52 1.73
C ALA A 217 -4.27 -18.04 1.54
N LEU A 218 -4.19 -18.56 0.31
CA LEU A 218 -4.08 -19.98 0.05
C LEU A 218 -2.69 -20.52 0.41
N ASP A 219 -1.64 -19.76 0.12
CA ASP A 219 -0.26 -20.16 0.46
C ASP A 219 0.35 -19.30 1.57
N GLN A 220 -0.40 -18.32 2.10
CA GLN A 220 -0.02 -17.41 3.18
C GLN A 220 1.22 -16.56 2.86
N ASN A 221 1.55 -16.40 1.58
CA ASN A 221 2.64 -15.54 1.15
C ASN A 221 2.16 -14.13 0.84
N VAL A 222 3.03 -13.17 1.09
CA VAL A 222 2.98 -11.86 0.46
C VAL A 222 3.86 -11.89 -0.78
N TYR A 223 3.29 -11.46 -1.87
CA TYR A 223 3.97 -11.26 -3.14
C TYR A 223 4.29 -9.77 -3.29
N VAL A 224 5.56 -9.46 -3.50
CA VAL A 224 6.12 -8.12 -3.45
C VAL A 224 6.65 -7.77 -4.83
N PHE A 225 6.09 -6.72 -5.43
CA PHE A 225 6.48 -6.23 -6.75
C PHE A 225 7.37 -5.00 -6.58
N GLY A 226 8.49 -4.97 -7.28
CA GLY A 226 9.44 -3.86 -7.21
C GLY A 226 10.09 -3.57 -8.55
N HIS A 227 10.35 -2.29 -8.84
CA HIS A 227 11.16 -1.90 -10.00
C HIS A 227 12.62 -2.29 -9.82
N GLY A 228 13.32 -2.43 -10.92
CA GLY A 228 14.76 -2.67 -10.90
C GLY A 228 15.55 -1.48 -10.38
N PRO A 229 16.77 -1.70 -9.85
CA PRO A 229 17.55 -0.64 -9.22
C PRO A 229 18.05 0.38 -10.23
N GLY A 230 18.00 1.61 -9.87
CA GLY A 230 18.75 2.81 -10.18
C GLY A 230 19.25 3.14 -11.58
N THR A 231 19.15 2.27 -12.57
CA THR A 231 19.52 2.59 -13.95
C THR A 231 18.27 2.82 -14.80
N ALA A 232 18.31 3.81 -15.67
CA ALA A 232 17.20 4.14 -16.57
C ALA A 232 16.67 2.92 -17.36
N THR A 233 17.46 1.88 -17.51
CA THR A 233 17.06 0.65 -18.21
C THR A 233 16.32 -0.33 -17.27
N LEU A 234 16.85 -0.58 -16.06
CA LEU A 234 16.28 -1.57 -15.14
C LEU A 234 15.05 -1.05 -14.38
N SER A 235 14.96 0.24 -14.14
CA SER A 235 13.80 0.87 -13.47
C SER A 235 12.49 0.76 -14.27
N ASN A 236 12.53 0.29 -15.51
CA ASN A 236 11.34 0.00 -16.31
C ASN A 236 10.83 -1.45 -16.15
N TYR A 237 11.58 -2.31 -15.44
CA TYR A 237 11.22 -3.70 -15.26
C TYR A 237 10.68 -3.95 -13.87
N VAL A 238 9.68 -4.81 -13.76
CA VAL A 238 9.11 -5.24 -12.48
C VAL A 238 9.64 -6.63 -12.14
N PHE A 239 10.15 -6.75 -10.93
CA PHE A 239 10.62 -7.99 -10.32
C PHE A 239 9.61 -8.47 -9.29
N LEU A 240 9.63 -9.76 -8.96
CA LEU A 240 8.73 -10.37 -8.01
C LEU A 240 9.51 -11.11 -6.92
N ALA A 241 9.16 -10.84 -5.67
CA ALA A 241 9.59 -11.61 -4.52
C ALA A 241 8.37 -12.14 -3.76
N LYS A 242 8.58 -13.11 -2.89
CA LYS A 242 7.57 -13.57 -1.94
C LYS A 242 8.18 -13.98 -0.61
N VAL A 243 7.33 -13.95 0.42
CA VAL A 243 7.67 -14.38 1.77
C VAL A 243 6.41 -14.86 2.48
N LEU A 244 6.51 -15.81 3.40
CA LEU A 244 5.42 -16.06 4.35
C LEU A 244 5.13 -14.77 5.12
N ALA A 245 3.88 -14.33 5.15
CA ALA A 245 3.50 -13.04 5.73
C ALA A 245 3.98 -12.85 7.18
N ALA A 246 3.97 -13.93 7.98
CA ALA A 246 4.47 -13.91 9.35
C ALA A 246 5.98 -13.65 9.47
N ASN A 247 6.73 -13.82 8.37
CA ASN A 247 8.19 -13.65 8.31
C ASN A 247 8.61 -12.43 7.48
N ALA A 248 7.66 -11.53 7.14
CA ALA A 248 7.90 -10.44 6.21
C ALA A 248 9.00 -9.45 6.66
N THR A 249 9.30 -9.38 7.94
CA THR A 249 10.36 -8.53 8.51
C THR A 249 11.74 -9.21 8.55
N ASP A 250 11.87 -10.43 8.05
CA ASP A 250 13.13 -11.17 7.96
C ASP A 250 13.53 -11.37 6.49
N VAL A 251 14.49 -10.59 6.02
CA VAL A 251 14.96 -10.63 4.62
C VAL A 251 15.52 -12.00 4.20
N SER A 252 15.99 -12.82 5.15
CA SER A 252 16.53 -14.15 4.87
C SER A 252 15.46 -15.19 4.48
N GLN A 253 14.19 -14.88 4.73
CA GLN A 253 13.03 -15.74 4.43
C GLN A 253 12.45 -15.50 3.04
N TYR A 254 12.93 -14.49 2.32
CA TYR A 254 12.40 -14.13 1.02
C TYR A 254 12.89 -15.08 -0.07
N GLN A 255 12.00 -15.31 -1.02
CA GLN A 255 12.28 -15.96 -2.29
C GLN A 255 12.05 -14.95 -3.42
N TYR A 256 12.87 -15.04 -4.45
CA TYR A 256 12.88 -14.13 -5.58
C TYR A 256 12.56 -14.92 -6.85
N TRP A 257 11.61 -14.45 -7.65
CA TRP A 257 11.23 -15.08 -8.89
C TRP A 257 12.25 -14.79 -9.97
N ASN A 258 12.84 -15.83 -10.52
CA ASN A 258 13.74 -15.72 -11.67
C ASN A 258 13.00 -16.17 -12.93
N ALA A 259 12.49 -15.21 -13.71
CA ALA A 259 11.73 -15.50 -14.93
C ALA A 259 12.57 -16.23 -15.99
N ALA A 260 13.89 -16.00 -16.04
CA ALA A 260 14.78 -16.69 -16.99
C ALA A 260 14.84 -18.20 -16.76
N THR A 261 14.63 -18.66 -15.52
CA THR A 261 14.61 -20.09 -15.17
C THR A 261 13.23 -20.60 -14.80
N SER A 262 12.24 -19.72 -14.73
CA SER A 262 10.87 -20.00 -14.26
C SER A 262 10.86 -20.69 -12.89
N ALA A 263 11.69 -20.20 -11.98
CA ALA A 263 11.88 -20.81 -10.66
C ALA A 263 12.09 -19.76 -9.56
N TRP A 264 11.66 -20.08 -8.35
CA TRP A 264 11.98 -19.34 -7.14
C TRP A 264 13.40 -19.65 -6.66
N THR A 265 14.11 -18.62 -6.19
CA THR A 265 15.45 -18.74 -5.61
C THR A 265 15.51 -17.94 -4.30
N THR A 266 16.32 -18.41 -3.36
CA THR A 266 16.64 -17.67 -2.13
C THR A 266 17.83 -16.70 -2.34
N GLN A 267 18.47 -16.76 -3.50
CA GLN A 267 19.57 -15.87 -3.83
C GLN A 267 19.05 -14.50 -4.22
N ARG A 268 19.44 -13.47 -3.48
CA ARG A 268 19.02 -12.08 -3.70
C ARG A 268 19.51 -11.56 -5.06
N PHE A 269 18.77 -10.64 -5.63
CA PHE A 269 19.15 -9.91 -6.85
C PHE A 269 19.83 -8.61 -6.45
N ALA A 270 21.12 -8.48 -6.68
CA ALA A 270 21.84 -7.24 -6.40
C ALA A 270 23.04 -7.07 -7.32
N ASN A 271 23.24 -5.87 -7.84
CA ASN A 271 24.38 -5.57 -8.68
C ASN A 271 25.65 -5.38 -7.85
N GLY A 272 26.73 -6.05 -8.27
CA GLY A 272 28.06 -5.86 -7.70
C GLY A 272 28.26 -6.41 -6.28
N GLN A 273 27.36 -7.23 -5.77
CA GLN A 273 27.49 -7.82 -4.43
C GLN A 273 27.84 -9.32 -4.49
N LEU A 274 28.71 -9.76 -3.58
CA LEU A 274 29.10 -11.16 -3.47
C LEU A 274 27.92 -12.00 -2.97
N GLY A 275 27.74 -13.18 -3.55
CA GLY A 275 26.68 -14.12 -3.14
C GLY A 275 25.29 -13.80 -3.67
N THR A 276 25.15 -12.79 -4.50
CA THR A 276 23.90 -12.40 -5.14
C THR A 276 23.89 -12.71 -6.64
N LEU A 277 22.70 -12.73 -7.25
CA LEU A 277 22.54 -12.73 -8.71
C LEU A 277 22.53 -11.30 -9.22
N ALA A 278 23.29 -11.02 -10.30
CA ALA A 278 23.22 -9.72 -10.94
C ALA A 278 21.82 -9.45 -11.47
N VAL A 279 21.29 -8.24 -11.23
CA VAL A 279 19.98 -7.85 -11.72
C VAL A 279 20.00 -7.68 -13.23
N SER A 280 19.09 -8.35 -13.93
CA SER A 280 18.95 -8.22 -15.39
C SER A 280 17.47 -8.29 -15.80
N SER A 281 17.15 -7.73 -16.95
CA SER A 281 15.81 -7.77 -17.52
C SER A 281 15.28 -9.21 -17.76
N ALA A 282 16.19 -10.18 -17.94
CA ALA A 282 15.80 -11.57 -18.13
C ALA A 282 15.13 -12.21 -16.90
N GLN A 283 15.38 -11.66 -15.70
CA GLN A 283 14.80 -12.14 -14.44
C GLN A 283 13.48 -11.44 -14.10
N ALA A 284 13.16 -10.35 -14.82
CA ALA A 284 11.97 -9.57 -14.54
C ALA A 284 10.68 -10.35 -14.84
N LEU A 285 9.66 -10.10 -14.03
CA LEU A 285 8.34 -10.71 -14.20
C LEU A 285 7.66 -10.25 -15.50
N PHE A 286 7.79 -8.94 -15.83
CA PHE A 286 7.23 -8.37 -17.04
C PHE A 286 8.36 -7.94 -17.98
N PRO A 287 8.38 -8.44 -19.21
CA PRO A 287 9.31 -7.97 -20.21
C PRO A 287 8.90 -6.57 -20.69
N ALA A 288 9.75 -5.58 -20.40
CA ALA A 288 9.82 -4.30 -21.10
C ALA A 288 8.51 -3.49 -21.19
N ASN A 289 7.79 -3.28 -20.12
CA ASN A 289 6.80 -2.22 -20.05
C ASN A 289 7.17 -1.26 -18.94
N ALA A 290 7.20 0.03 -19.24
CA ALA A 290 7.27 1.05 -18.21
C ALA A 290 5.98 0.98 -17.40
N LEU A 291 6.01 0.26 -16.28
CA LEU A 291 4.94 0.25 -15.30
C LEU A 291 5.32 1.26 -14.22
N GLY A 292 4.36 2.11 -13.83
CA GLY A 292 4.48 2.89 -12.61
C GLY A 292 4.07 2.07 -11.39
N GLN A 293 3.91 2.74 -10.24
CA GLN A 293 3.28 2.14 -9.09
C GLN A 293 1.88 1.64 -9.48
N SER A 294 1.51 0.49 -8.96
CA SER A 294 0.26 -0.20 -9.26
C SER A 294 0.03 -1.33 -8.24
N ASN A 295 -0.84 -2.27 -8.51
CA ASN A 295 -0.99 -3.46 -7.67
C ASN A 295 -1.63 -4.63 -8.41
N ALA A 296 -1.32 -5.85 -7.94
CA ALA A 296 -2.04 -7.05 -8.29
C ALA A 296 -3.09 -7.36 -7.22
N PHE A 297 -4.23 -7.89 -7.63
CA PHE A 297 -5.28 -8.35 -6.73
C PHE A 297 -6.04 -9.55 -7.33
N TRP A 298 -6.70 -10.32 -6.47
CA TRP A 298 -7.59 -11.37 -6.92
C TRP A 298 -8.95 -10.79 -7.32
N SER A 299 -9.37 -11.04 -8.55
CA SER A 299 -10.73 -10.72 -8.98
C SER A 299 -11.68 -11.88 -8.71
N THR A 300 -12.56 -11.73 -7.73
CA THR A 300 -13.63 -12.72 -7.45
C THR A 300 -14.60 -12.82 -8.62
N TYR A 301 -14.84 -11.73 -9.35
CA TYR A 301 -15.74 -11.71 -10.51
C TYR A 301 -15.21 -12.57 -11.66
N TYR A 302 -13.91 -12.47 -11.98
CA TYR A 302 -13.27 -13.22 -13.06
C TYR A 302 -12.53 -14.48 -12.60
N ASN A 303 -12.43 -14.71 -11.30
CA ASN A 303 -11.70 -15.83 -10.70
C ASN A 303 -10.26 -15.95 -11.24
N THR A 304 -9.53 -14.83 -11.20
CA THR A 304 -8.17 -14.71 -11.72
C THR A 304 -7.42 -13.57 -11.03
N TRP A 305 -6.11 -13.61 -11.05
CA TRP A 305 -5.28 -12.47 -10.70
C TRP A 305 -5.39 -11.38 -11.77
N MET A 306 -5.56 -10.15 -11.35
CA MET A 306 -5.54 -8.96 -12.18
C MET A 306 -4.42 -8.04 -11.73
N PHE A 307 -3.71 -7.46 -12.67
CA PHE A 307 -2.73 -6.41 -12.43
C PHE A 307 -3.21 -5.15 -13.15
N VAL A 308 -3.55 -4.11 -12.38
CA VAL A 308 -4.02 -2.83 -12.90
C VAL A 308 -2.89 -1.82 -12.77
N TYR A 309 -2.53 -1.16 -13.87
CA TYR A 309 -1.31 -0.37 -13.94
C TYR A 309 -1.42 0.81 -14.93
N GLY A 310 -0.48 1.74 -14.83
CA GLY A 310 -0.27 2.80 -15.80
C GLY A 310 0.81 2.48 -16.83
N THR A 311 0.69 3.04 -18.02
CA THR A 311 1.62 2.78 -19.15
C THR A 311 2.93 3.54 -19.04
N SER A 312 2.98 4.63 -18.28
CA SER A 312 4.17 5.43 -18.10
C SER A 312 4.03 6.41 -16.93
N PHE A 313 5.14 6.95 -16.47
CA PHE A 313 5.16 8.13 -15.65
C PHE A 313 4.95 9.37 -16.55
N GLY A 314 3.81 10.02 -16.43
CA GLY A 314 3.45 11.18 -17.24
C GLY A 314 2.10 11.01 -17.93
N TYR A 315 2.06 10.42 -19.09
CA TYR A 315 0.80 10.12 -19.77
C TYR A 315 0.45 8.66 -19.53
N SER A 316 -0.65 8.43 -18.85
CA SER A 316 -1.02 7.07 -18.51
C SER A 316 -2.50 6.81 -18.76
N ASP A 317 -2.78 5.73 -19.46
CA ASP A 317 -4.09 5.09 -19.41
C ASP A 317 -4.11 4.06 -18.28
N VAL A 318 -5.29 3.71 -17.82
CA VAL A 318 -5.48 2.58 -16.92
C VAL A 318 -5.49 1.30 -17.72
N MET A 319 -4.49 0.47 -17.48
CA MET A 319 -4.29 -0.81 -18.15
C MET A 319 -4.63 -1.97 -17.23
N VAL A 320 -4.98 -3.11 -17.81
CA VAL A 320 -5.14 -4.36 -17.06
C VAL A 320 -4.51 -5.52 -17.81
N MET A 321 -3.92 -6.44 -17.03
CA MET A 321 -3.55 -7.78 -17.48
C MET A 321 -4.02 -8.81 -16.44
N THR A 322 -4.13 -10.06 -16.85
CA THR A 322 -4.61 -11.16 -16.01
C THR A 322 -3.66 -12.34 -16.04
N ALA A 323 -3.65 -13.13 -14.97
CA ALA A 323 -2.88 -14.35 -14.88
C ALA A 323 -3.51 -15.38 -13.95
N PRO A 324 -3.30 -16.67 -14.17
CA PRO A 324 -3.77 -17.73 -13.28
C PRO A 324 -2.97 -17.80 -11.97
N LYS A 325 -1.75 -17.25 -11.97
CA LYS A 325 -0.81 -17.20 -10.84
C LYS A 325 -0.07 -15.88 -10.85
N LEU A 326 0.46 -15.46 -9.71
CA LEU A 326 1.22 -14.20 -9.59
C LEU A 326 2.55 -14.23 -10.35
N GLU A 327 3.13 -15.40 -10.55
CA GLU A 327 4.30 -15.59 -11.41
C GLU A 327 3.95 -15.58 -12.92
N GLY A 328 2.68 -15.55 -13.26
CA GLY A 328 2.19 -15.59 -14.63
C GLY A 328 1.84 -17.01 -15.14
N PRO A 329 1.76 -17.21 -16.47
CA PRO A 329 1.98 -16.19 -17.48
C PRO A 329 0.89 -15.11 -17.48
N TRP A 330 1.31 -13.85 -17.53
CA TRP A 330 0.41 -12.71 -17.64
C TRP A 330 0.01 -12.47 -19.10
N THR A 331 -1.25 -12.11 -19.30
CA THR A 331 -1.74 -11.74 -20.63
C THR A 331 -1.13 -10.43 -21.13
N THR A 332 -1.22 -10.15 -22.42
CA THR A 332 -0.96 -8.81 -22.94
C THR A 332 -1.93 -7.81 -22.29
N GLY A 333 -1.40 -6.70 -21.77
CA GLY A 333 -2.23 -5.66 -21.19
C GLY A 333 -3.04 -4.90 -22.23
N PHE A 334 -4.21 -4.42 -21.82
CA PHE A 334 -5.07 -3.58 -22.63
C PHE A 334 -5.68 -2.44 -21.81
N THR A 335 -6.01 -1.34 -22.49
CA THR A 335 -6.59 -0.15 -21.85
C THR A 335 -8.03 -0.42 -21.42
N ILE A 336 -8.35 -0.06 -20.17
CA ILE A 336 -9.69 -0.15 -19.59
C ILE A 336 -10.32 1.21 -19.30
N ALA A 337 -9.50 2.26 -19.13
CA ALA A 337 -9.96 3.63 -18.94
C ALA A 337 -8.85 4.63 -19.27
N SER A 338 -9.22 5.90 -19.41
CA SER A 338 -8.28 7.01 -19.51
C SER A 338 -8.19 7.74 -18.16
N THR A 339 -6.98 8.14 -17.77
CA THR A 339 -6.74 9.03 -16.63
C THR A 339 -7.02 10.49 -16.95
N CYS A 340 -7.39 10.80 -18.19
CA CYS A 340 -7.72 12.15 -18.65
C CYS A 340 -9.08 12.20 -19.34
N PRO A 341 -10.19 11.86 -18.66
CA PRO A 341 -11.49 11.67 -19.30
C PRO A 341 -12.05 12.95 -19.94
N ASN A 342 -11.67 14.12 -19.43
CA ASN A 342 -12.19 15.42 -19.89
C ASN A 342 -11.13 16.25 -20.63
N GLN A 343 -9.99 15.67 -20.97
CA GLN A 343 -8.84 16.35 -21.59
C GLN A 343 -8.28 17.55 -20.81
N MET A 344 -8.66 17.70 -19.54
CA MET A 344 -8.16 18.69 -18.60
C MET A 344 -7.37 17.98 -17.49
N CYS A 345 -6.15 17.59 -17.82
CA CYS A 345 -5.24 16.86 -16.94
C CYS A 345 -3.83 17.40 -17.10
N SER A 346 -2.99 17.24 -16.08
CA SER A 346 -1.58 17.55 -16.21
C SER A 346 -0.84 16.55 -17.09
N ALA A 347 0.39 16.88 -17.45
CA ALA A 347 1.29 15.97 -18.13
C ALA A 347 1.87 14.91 -17.18
N ILE A 348 1.73 15.06 -15.86
CA ILE A 348 2.32 14.18 -14.84
C ILE A 348 1.19 13.42 -14.14
N ARG A 349 0.93 12.20 -14.58
CA ARG A 349 -0.03 11.28 -14.00
C ARG A 349 0.64 9.94 -13.73
N TYR A 350 0.48 9.41 -12.53
CA TYR A 350 1.17 8.20 -12.06
C TYR A 350 0.42 7.53 -10.91
N ALA A 351 0.97 6.49 -10.32
CA ALA A 351 0.42 5.75 -9.19
C ALA A 351 -1.01 5.27 -9.46
N ILE A 352 -1.17 4.42 -10.49
CA ILE A 352 -2.46 3.82 -10.80
C ILE A 352 -2.75 2.74 -9.77
N ALA A 353 -3.63 3.02 -8.83
CA ALA A 353 -3.94 2.14 -7.71
C ALA A 353 -5.34 1.51 -7.84
N PRO A 354 -5.45 0.18 -7.94
CA PRO A 354 -6.73 -0.52 -7.80
C PRO A 354 -7.10 -0.67 -6.33
N HIS A 355 -8.40 -0.57 -6.04
CA HIS A 355 -8.97 -0.66 -4.69
C HIS A 355 -10.08 -1.72 -4.64
N PRO A 356 -9.73 -3.02 -4.70
CA PRO A 356 -10.72 -4.10 -4.77
C PRO A 356 -11.53 -4.27 -3.49
N GLU A 357 -11.09 -3.72 -2.37
CA GLU A 357 -11.74 -3.77 -1.06
C GLU A 357 -13.08 -3.01 -1.03
N PHE A 358 -13.29 -2.05 -1.92
CA PHE A 358 -14.56 -1.31 -2.00
C PHE A 358 -15.70 -2.09 -2.65
N ASP A 359 -15.39 -3.19 -3.36
CA ASP A 359 -16.38 -4.13 -3.88
C ASP A 359 -15.83 -5.56 -3.86
N PRO A 360 -15.93 -6.28 -2.73
CA PRO A 360 -15.44 -7.66 -2.62
C PRO A 360 -16.08 -8.65 -3.60
N SER A 361 -17.24 -8.31 -4.21
CA SER A 361 -17.82 -9.13 -5.27
C SER A 361 -16.98 -9.09 -6.56
N GLY A 362 -16.11 -8.08 -6.69
CA GLY A 362 -15.29 -7.83 -7.87
C GLY A 362 -16.05 -7.40 -9.13
N LYS A 363 -17.38 -7.15 -9.02
CA LYS A 363 -18.21 -6.67 -10.14
C LYS A 363 -17.83 -5.27 -10.57
N THR A 364 -17.38 -4.46 -9.62
CA THR A 364 -16.85 -3.13 -9.88
C THR A 364 -15.44 -3.00 -9.31
N LEU A 365 -14.70 -2.03 -9.80
CA LEU A 365 -13.36 -1.70 -9.32
C LEU A 365 -13.22 -0.19 -9.23
N LEU A 366 -12.87 0.30 -8.06
CA LEU A 366 -12.36 1.66 -7.91
C LEU A 366 -10.89 1.67 -8.33
N VAL A 367 -10.50 2.65 -9.12
CA VAL A 367 -9.11 2.91 -9.51
C VAL A 367 -8.81 4.36 -9.27
N THR A 368 -7.69 4.66 -8.63
CA THR A 368 -7.19 6.03 -8.46
C THR A 368 -5.88 6.25 -9.20
N TRP A 369 -5.53 7.52 -9.37
CA TRP A 369 -4.23 7.96 -9.88
C TRP A 369 -3.90 9.34 -9.33
N THR A 370 -2.63 9.65 -9.29
CA THR A 370 -2.14 10.99 -8.99
C THR A 370 -2.06 11.84 -10.26
N ASP A 371 -2.56 13.06 -10.19
CA ASP A 371 -2.39 14.11 -11.18
C ASP A 371 -1.92 15.38 -10.47
N SER A 372 -0.64 15.72 -10.59
CA SER A 372 -0.03 16.92 -9.99
C SER A 372 -0.36 17.10 -8.49
N ASN A 373 -0.07 16.11 -7.67
CA ASN A 373 -0.35 16.08 -6.22
C ASN A 373 -1.85 16.17 -5.87
N ALA A 374 -2.71 15.74 -6.77
CA ALA A 374 -4.12 15.51 -6.49
C ALA A 374 -4.48 14.07 -6.92
N ILE A 375 -5.22 13.38 -6.08
CA ILE A 375 -5.64 12.01 -6.33
C ILE A 375 -7.04 12.05 -6.91
N TYR A 376 -7.23 11.39 -8.04
CA TYR A 376 -8.51 11.27 -8.74
C TYR A 376 -8.93 9.82 -8.81
N GLY A 377 -10.23 9.58 -8.89
CA GLY A 377 -10.78 8.25 -8.95
C GLY A 377 -11.80 8.05 -10.07
N LEU A 378 -11.87 6.83 -10.54
CA LEU A 378 -12.93 6.34 -11.42
C LEU A 378 -13.42 4.97 -10.94
N LYS A 379 -14.67 4.65 -11.26
CA LYS A 379 -15.28 3.35 -11.00
C LYS A 379 -15.49 2.62 -12.32
N ILE A 380 -14.93 1.43 -12.41
CA ILE A 380 -15.13 0.51 -13.53
C ILE A 380 -16.21 -0.50 -13.13
N ALA A 381 -17.21 -0.69 -13.96
CA ALA A 381 -18.13 -1.81 -13.85
C ALA A 381 -17.85 -2.79 -15.00
N TRP A 382 -17.68 -4.06 -14.66
CA TRP A 382 -17.40 -5.12 -15.62
C TRP A 382 -18.67 -5.66 -16.27
N GLN A 383 -18.52 -6.17 -17.51
CA GLN A 383 -19.60 -6.89 -18.24
C GLN A 383 -19.72 -8.34 -17.79
#